data_3562c96e3230f6061222b8509416d2df
#
_entry.id   3562c96e3230f6061222b8509416d2df
#
_cell.length_a   1.000
_cell.length_b   1.000
_cell.length_c   1.000
_cell.angle_alpha   90.00
_cell.angle_beta   90.00
_cell.angle_gamma   90.00
#
_symmetry.space_group_name_H-M   'P 1'
#
loop_
_entity.id
_entity.type
_entity.pdbx_description
1 polymer ?
#
loop_
_entity_poly.entity_id
_entity_poly.type
_entity_poly.pdbx_seq_one_letter_code
_entity_poly.pdbx_strand_id
1 'polypeptide(L)'
;MNDMRILERDVHTNANKIAARKVQVYYGSNHALKDVDVDILDKTVTAFIGPSGCGKSTFLRCLNRMNDTIDSCRVEGKITLDNEDIYDLKVDPVQLRAKVGMVFQKPNPFPKSIYDNVAYGPKIHGLTRNKAELDEIVETSLRKAALWNEAKDRLQSPGTGLSGGQQQRLCIARAIATSPEVLLMDEPCSALDPIATAQVEELIDELRSQFSVVIVTHSMQQAARVSQRTAFFHLGHLVEYGETGQIFTNPKDPRTESYITGRIG
;
A
#
# COMPACT_ATOMS: atom_id res chain seq x y z
N MET A 1 21.30 16.83 41.75
CA MET A 1 21.96 16.48 40.49
C MET A 1 21.06 15.47 39.81
N ASN A 2 20.18 15.97 38.95
CA ASN A 2 19.22 15.13 38.18
C ASN A 2 19.84 14.87 36.80
N ASP A 3 20.14 13.61 36.60
CA ASP A 3 20.68 13.10 35.33
C ASP A 3 19.49 12.88 34.40
N MET A 4 19.21 13.88 33.59
CA MET A 4 18.21 13.81 32.51
C MET A 4 18.89 13.15 31.30
N ARG A 5 18.90 11.83 31.23
CA ARG A 5 19.22 11.11 30.00
C ARG A 5 18.10 11.31 29.00
N ILE A 6 18.34 12.23 28.09
CA ILE A 6 17.57 12.36 26.85
C ILE A 6 17.81 11.06 26.09
N LEU A 7 16.74 10.26 25.94
CA LEU A 7 16.74 9.13 25.03
C LEU A 7 16.90 9.68 23.61
N GLU A 8 18.12 9.61 23.08
CA GLU A 8 18.39 9.74 21.66
C GLU A 8 17.58 8.66 20.96
N ARG A 9 16.49 9.05 20.30
CA ARG A 9 15.83 8.19 19.33
C ARG A 9 16.83 8.00 18.20
N ASP A 10 17.32 6.79 18.05
CA ASP A 10 18.08 6.36 16.87
C ASP A 10 17.27 6.72 15.65
N VAL A 11 17.70 7.75 14.93
CA VAL A 11 17.22 8.08 13.60
C VAL A 11 17.84 7.02 12.68
N HIS A 12 17.22 5.84 12.63
CA HIS A 12 17.48 4.91 11.56
C HIS A 12 17.08 5.62 10.25
N THR A 13 18.05 6.08 9.49
CA THR A 13 17.85 6.52 8.12
C THR A 13 17.45 5.27 7.32
N ASN A 14 16.15 5.01 7.24
CA ASN A 14 15.64 3.89 6.45
C ASN A 14 16.12 4.07 5.01
N ALA A 15 16.70 3.00 4.45
CA ALA A 15 17.11 3.00 3.05
C ALA A 15 15.88 3.15 2.14
N ASN A 16 16.10 3.66 0.93
CA ASN A 16 15.04 3.72 -0.07
C ASN A 16 14.68 2.31 -0.52
N LYS A 17 13.43 1.90 -0.30
CA LYS A 17 12.89 0.63 -0.80
C LYS A 17 12.48 0.76 -2.26
N ILE A 18 11.73 1.83 -2.59
CA ILE A 18 11.39 2.19 -3.96
C ILE A 18 11.89 3.61 -4.23
N ALA A 19 12.50 3.82 -5.40
CA ALA A 19 12.83 5.15 -5.89
C ALA A 19 12.21 5.36 -7.26
N ALA A 20 11.43 6.44 -7.42
CA ALA A 20 10.86 6.88 -8.68
C ALA A 20 11.55 8.17 -9.15
N ARG A 21 11.88 8.25 -10.43
CA ARG A 21 12.58 9.39 -11.03
C ARG A 21 11.96 9.76 -12.37
N LYS A 22 11.49 11.00 -12.48
CA LYS A 22 10.86 11.60 -13.66
C LYS A 22 9.78 10.71 -14.26
N VAL A 23 8.95 10.12 -13.39
CA VAL A 23 7.91 9.20 -13.82
C VAL A 23 6.78 9.98 -14.49
N GLN A 24 6.47 9.59 -15.72
CA GLN A 24 5.37 10.12 -16.51
C GLN A 24 4.43 8.99 -16.91
N VAL A 25 3.14 9.25 -16.91
CA VAL A 25 2.14 8.26 -17.31
C VAL A 25 1.16 8.88 -18.31
N TYR A 26 0.92 8.17 -19.38
CA TYR A 26 -0.02 8.55 -20.43
C TYR A 26 -1.09 7.47 -20.60
N TYR A 27 -2.34 7.90 -20.76
CA TYR A 27 -3.45 7.07 -21.22
C TYR A 27 -3.88 7.57 -22.60
N GLY A 28 -3.41 6.94 -23.67
CA GLY A 28 -3.53 7.47 -25.01
C GLY A 28 -2.85 8.85 -25.13
N SER A 29 -3.62 9.88 -25.44
CA SER A 29 -3.13 11.27 -25.49
C SER A 29 -3.17 12.01 -24.15
N ASN A 30 -3.82 11.44 -23.12
CA ASN A 30 -3.94 12.10 -21.84
C ASN A 30 -2.67 11.89 -20.98
N HIS A 31 -1.98 12.99 -20.64
CA HIS A 31 -0.81 13.00 -19.76
C HIS A 31 -1.25 13.04 -18.29
N ALA A 32 -1.40 11.86 -17.68
CA ALA A 32 -1.98 11.68 -16.36
C ALA A 32 -1.02 11.98 -15.21
N LEU A 33 0.27 11.65 -15.36
CA LEU A 33 1.31 11.96 -14.37
C LEU A 33 2.50 12.62 -15.04
N LYS A 34 3.09 13.61 -14.36
CA LYS A 34 4.09 14.53 -14.92
C LYS A 34 5.27 14.65 -13.96
N ASP A 35 6.42 14.12 -14.39
CA ASP A 35 7.73 14.25 -13.72
C ASP A 35 7.69 13.94 -12.20
N VAL A 36 7.13 12.79 -11.84
CA VAL A 36 7.02 12.39 -10.43
C VAL A 36 8.34 11.83 -9.93
N ASP A 37 8.90 12.49 -8.90
CA ASP A 37 10.10 12.07 -8.17
C ASP A 37 9.74 11.78 -6.71
N VAL A 38 9.91 10.54 -6.24
CA VAL A 38 9.64 10.17 -4.85
C VAL A 38 10.47 8.98 -4.40
N ASP A 39 10.86 9.00 -3.12
CA ASP A 39 11.52 7.91 -2.42
C ASP A 39 10.58 7.31 -1.38
N ILE A 40 10.30 6.02 -1.48
CA ILE A 40 9.54 5.26 -0.49
C ILE A 40 10.55 4.52 0.38
N LEU A 41 10.53 4.86 1.67
CA LEU A 41 11.49 4.32 2.62
C LEU A 41 11.10 2.91 3.07
N ASP A 42 12.11 2.09 3.35
CA ASP A 42 11.87 0.74 3.87
C ASP A 42 11.18 0.77 5.23
N LYS A 43 10.25 -0.19 5.44
CA LYS A 43 9.52 -0.39 6.70
C LYS A 43 8.88 0.89 7.25
N THR A 44 8.30 1.68 6.36
CA THR A 44 7.51 2.87 6.69
C THR A 44 6.17 2.83 5.98
N VAL A 45 5.21 3.60 6.47
CA VAL A 45 3.97 3.89 5.75
C VAL A 45 4.12 5.23 5.03
N THR A 46 4.00 5.22 3.71
CA THR A 46 3.92 6.44 2.89
C THR A 46 2.49 6.64 2.41
N ALA A 47 1.87 7.76 2.76
CA ALA A 47 0.52 8.11 2.31
C ALA A 47 0.57 8.99 1.05
N PHE A 48 -0.23 8.66 0.04
CA PHE A 48 -0.51 9.51 -1.11
C PHE A 48 -1.86 10.18 -0.90
N ILE A 49 -1.88 11.50 -0.79
CA ILE A 49 -3.08 12.33 -0.59
C ILE A 49 -3.27 13.30 -1.77
N GLY A 50 -4.47 13.84 -1.91
CA GLY A 50 -4.82 14.81 -2.95
C GLY A 50 -6.24 14.61 -3.48
N PRO A 51 -6.76 15.54 -4.29
CA PRO A 51 -8.10 15.47 -4.88
C PRO A 51 -8.33 14.20 -5.72
N SER A 52 -9.61 13.86 -5.93
CA SER A 52 -9.97 12.76 -6.84
C SER A 52 -9.45 13.03 -8.26
N GLY A 53 -8.96 11.99 -8.91
CA GLY A 53 -8.44 12.08 -10.29
C GLY A 53 -7.06 12.76 -10.45
N CYS A 54 -6.37 13.16 -9.36
CA CYS A 54 -5.06 13.80 -9.46
C CYS A 54 -3.87 12.86 -9.78
N GLY A 55 -4.12 11.53 -9.91
CA GLY A 55 -3.11 10.56 -10.33
C GLY A 55 -2.57 9.61 -9.26
N LYS A 56 -3.03 9.68 -8.00
CA LYS A 56 -2.53 8.83 -6.88
C LYS A 56 -2.57 7.33 -7.18
N SER A 57 -3.75 6.81 -7.53
CA SER A 57 -3.92 5.39 -7.85
C SER A 57 -3.21 5.00 -9.14
N THR A 58 -3.08 5.94 -10.08
CA THR A 58 -2.26 5.74 -11.29
C THR A 58 -0.81 5.52 -10.92
N PHE A 59 -0.24 6.37 -10.05
CA PHE A 59 1.13 6.23 -9.61
C PHE A 59 1.32 4.97 -8.74
N LEU A 60 0.39 4.68 -7.82
CA LEU A 60 0.41 3.46 -7.01
C LEU A 60 0.54 2.20 -7.90
N ARG A 61 -0.22 2.14 -8.99
CA ARG A 61 -0.21 1.01 -9.95
C ARG A 61 1.04 0.94 -10.81
N CYS A 62 1.84 2.01 -10.90
CA CYS A 62 3.15 1.95 -11.53
C CYS A 62 4.13 1.12 -10.71
N LEU A 63 4.02 1.14 -9.37
CA LEU A 63 4.97 0.50 -8.46
C LEU A 63 4.97 -1.04 -8.54
N ASN A 64 3.92 -1.64 -9.11
CA ASN A 64 3.81 -3.08 -9.37
C ASN A 64 3.47 -3.43 -10.83
N ARG A 65 3.60 -2.46 -11.74
CA ARG A 65 3.31 -2.63 -13.16
C ARG A 65 1.85 -3.05 -13.47
N MET A 66 0.90 -2.72 -12.58
CA MET A 66 -0.52 -3.00 -12.87
C MET A 66 -1.05 -2.17 -14.05
N ASN A 67 -0.42 -1.04 -14.38
CA ASN A 67 -0.79 -0.24 -15.54
C ASN A 67 -0.48 -0.95 -16.88
N ASP A 68 0.40 -1.97 -16.90
CA ASP A 68 0.69 -2.78 -18.09
C ASP A 68 -0.54 -3.58 -18.57
N THR A 69 -1.58 -3.72 -17.75
CA THR A 69 -2.84 -4.36 -18.12
C THR A 69 -3.79 -3.46 -18.92
N ILE A 70 -3.41 -2.21 -19.14
CA ILE A 70 -4.18 -1.19 -19.85
C ILE A 70 -3.46 -0.87 -21.16
N ASP A 71 -3.99 -1.33 -22.30
CA ASP A 71 -3.33 -1.23 -23.63
C ASP A 71 -2.93 0.21 -23.99
N SER A 72 -3.72 1.21 -23.59
CA SER A 72 -3.44 2.62 -23.87
C SER A 72 -2.48 3.27 -22.85
N CYS A 73 -2.03 2.54 -21.82
CA CYS A 73 -1.15 3.10 -20.80
C CYS A 73 0.32 2.98 -21.20
N ARG A 74 1.04 4.10 -21.07
CA ARG A 74 2.49 4.16 -21.25
C ARG A 74 3.12 4.83 -20.04
N VAL A 75 4.11 4.17 -19.47
CA VAL A 75 4.90 4.67 -18.33
C VAL A 75 6.30 4.99 -18.82
N GLU A 76 6.78 6.18 -18.51
CA GLU A 76 8.14 6.65 -18.80
C GLU A 76 8.84 7.09 -17.52
N GLY A 77 10.16 7.25 -17.56
CA GLY A 77 10.99 7.53 -16.40
C GLY A 77 11.56 6.23 -15.82
N LYS A 78 11.95 6.26 -14.56
CA LYS A 78 12.58 5.12 -13.90
C LYS A 78 11.95 4.86 -12.54
N ILE A 79 11.60 3.59 -12.26
CA ILE A 79 11.16 3.13 -10.94
C ILE A 79 12.03 1.95 -10.56
N THR A 80 12.66 2.02 -9.39
CA THR A 80 13.48 0.92 -8.88
C THR A 80 12.91 0.35 -7.58
N LEU A 81 13.03 -0.96 -7.40
CA LEU A 81 12.84 -1.68 -6.14
C LEU A 81 14.22 -2.23 -5.74
N ASP A 82 14.72 -1.85 -4.55
CA ASP A 82 16.08 -2.20 -4.11
C ASP A 82 17.17 -1.90 -5.16
N ASN A 83 17.07 -0.74 -5.82
CA ASN A 83 17.91 -0.27 -6.93
C ASN A 83 17.78 -1.03 -8.27
N GLU A 84 16.96 -2.07 -8.37
CA GLU A 84 16.66 -2.76 -9.62
C GLU A 84 15.50 -2.08 -10.35
N ASP A 85 15.69 -1.75 -11.64
CA ASP A 85 14.64 -1.12 -12.44
C ASP A 85 13.50 -2.09 -12.71
N ILE A 86 12.31 -1.79 -12.18
CA ILE A 86 11.15 -2.68 -12.31
C ILE A 86 10.55 -2.73 -13.72
N TYR A 87 10.94 -1.78 -14.60
CA TYR A 87 10.52 -1.74 -16.01
C TYR A 87 11.58 -2.30 -16.97
N ASP A 88 12.73 -2.81 -16.47
CA ASP A 88 13.69 -3.54 -17.31
C ASP A 88 12.98 -4.74 -17.98
N LEU A 89 13.30 -4.99 -19.25
CA LEU A 89 12.73 -6.09 -20.04
C LEU A 89 12.98 -7.49 -19.44
N LYS A 90 13.99 -7.63 -18.60
CA LYS A 90 14.32 -8.88 -17.91
C LYS A 90 13.46 -9.13 -16.68
N VAL A 91 12.76 -8.12 -16.17
CA VAL A 91 11.92 -8.25 -14.98
C VAL A 91 10.58 -8.87 -15.35
N ASP A 92 10.32 -10.06 -14.81
CA ASP A 92 9.02 -10.71 -14.92
C ASP A 92 7.97 -10.00 -14.03
N PRO A 93 6.89 -9.43 -14.60
CA PRO A 93 5.85 -8.77 -13.83
C PRO A 93 5.15 -9.69 -12.82
N VAL A 94 5.12 -11.00 -13.06
CA VAL A 94 4.51 -11.96 -12.11
C VAL A 94 5.36 -12.06 -10.84
N GLN A 95 6.68 -12.16 -11.00
CA GLN A 95 7.61 -12.18 -9.86
C GLN A 95 7.64 -10.84 -9.14
N LEU A 96 7.59 -9.72 -9.87
CA LEU A 96 7.48 -8.40 -9.26
C LEU A 96 6.22 -8.28 -8.39
N ARG A 97 5.06 -8.73 -8.89
CA ARG A 97 3.79 -8.67 -8.14
C ARG A 97 3.72 -9.61 -6.94
N ALA A 98 4.59 -10.62 -6.87
CA ALA A 98 4.78 -11.41 -5.66
C ALA A 98 5.53 -10.62 -4.58
N LYS A 99 6.51 -9.78 -4.98
CA LYS A 99 7.27 -8.90 -4.07
C LYS A 99 6.51 -7.63 -3.71
N VAL A 100 5.65 -7.12 -4.61
CA VAL A 100 4.88 -5.87 -4.44
C VAL A 100 3.39 -6.20 -4.47
N GLY A 101 2.85 -6.58 -3.31
CA GLY A 101 1.45 -6.95 -3.13
C GLY A 101 0.51 -5.75 -3.24
N MET A 102 -0.75 -5.98 -3.59
CA MET A 102 -1.74 -4.91 -3.73
C MET A 102 -3.09 -5.27 -3.12
N VAL A 103 -3.64 -4.32 -2.36
CA VAL A 103 -5.00 -4.33 -1.82
C VAL A 103 -5.79 -3.22 -2.52
N PHE A 104 -6.92 -3.58 -3.10
CA PHE A 104 -7.76 -2.66 -3.87
C PHE A 104 -8.77 -1.93 -2.99
N GLN A 105 -9.26 -0.81 -3.48
CA GLN A 105 -10.27 0.04 -2.84
C GLN A 105 -11.53 -0.75 -2.49
N LYS A 106 -12.05 -1.52 -3.46
CA LYS A 106 -13.21 -2.37 -3.25
C LYS A 106 -12.74 -3.77 -2.88
N PRO A 107 -13.17 -4.33 -1.74
CA PRO A 107 -12.85 -5.70 -1.39
C PRO A 107 -13.21 -6.65 -2.55
N ASN A 108 -12.27 -7.50 -2.92
CA ASN A 108 -12.40 -8.42 -4.05
C ASN A 108 -11.97 -9.85 -3.70
N PRO A 109 -12.55 -10.47 -2.67
CA PRO A 109 -12.26 -11.86 -2.39
C PRO A 109 -12.62 -12.73 -3.60
N PHE A 110 -11.79 -13.73 -3.87
CA PHE A 110 -12.12 -14.72 -4.89
C PHE A 110 -13.39 -15.48 -4.50
N PRO A 111 -14.19 -15.96 -5.47
CA PRO A 111 -15.35 -16.82 -5.21
C PRO A 111 -14.90 -18.22 -4.77
N LYS A 112 -14.15 -18.30 -3.70
CA LYS A 112 -13.51 -19.45 -3.08
C LYS A 112 -13.67 -19.36 -1.57
N SER A 113 -13.26 -20.42 -0.85
CA SER A 113 -13.26 -20.42 0.60
C SER A 113 -12.31 -19.34 1.18
N ILE A 114 -12.49 -19.00 2.46
CA ILE A 114 -11.57 -18.12 3.19
C ILE A 114 -10.15 -18.69 3.11
N TYR A 115 -9.99 -19.99 3.36
CA TYR A 115 -8.73 -20.70 3.24
C TYR A 115 -8.11 -20.56 1.87
N ASP A 116 -8.85 -20.88 0.80
CA ASP A 116 -8.32 -20.84 -0.56
C ASP A 116 -8.03 -19.42 -1.07
N ASN A 117 -8.68 -18.39 -0.53
CA ASN A 117 -8.31 -17.01 -0.81
C ASN A 117 -6.87 -16.74 -0.35
N VAL A 118 -6.51 -17.09 0.87
CA VAL A 118 -5.19 -16.85 1.44
C VAL A 118 -4.16 -17.80 0.84
N ALA A 119 -4.50 -19.07 0.68
CA ALA A 119 -3.63 -20.11 0.14
C ALA A 119 -3.29 -19.93 -1.35
N TYR A 120 -4.02 -19.06 -2.07
CA TYR A 120 -3.90 -18.94 -3.53
C TYR A 120 -2.50 -18.52 -3.98
N GLY A 121 -1.99 -17.42 -3.43
CA GLY A 121 -0.65 -16.92 -3.75
C GLY A 121 0.46 -17.92 -3.44
N PRO A 122 0.55 -18.44 -2.20
CA PRO A 122 1.51 -19.46 -1.83
C PRO A 122 1.51 -20.70 -2.74
N LYS A 123 0.33 -21.18 -3.15
CA LYS A 123 0.20 -22.32 -4.08
C LYS A 123 0.74 -22.01 -5.46
N ILE A 124 0.37 -20.86 -6.06
CA ILE A 124 0.79 -20.49 -7.42
C ILE A 124 2.30 -20.25 -7.49
N HIS A 125 2.86 -19.60 -6.48
CA HIS A 125 4.29 -19.30 -6.43
C HIS A 125 5.13 -20.44 -5.89
N GLY A 126 4.55 -21.59 -5.55
CA GLY A 126 5.28 -22.76 -5.06
C GLY A 126 6.03 -22.51 -3.75
N LEU A 127 5.48 -21.67 -2.86
CA LEU A 127 6.14 -21.26 -1.62
C LEU A 127 6.10 -22.33 -0.53
N THR A 128 5.36 -23.43 -0.74
CA THR A 128 5.17 -24.50 0.25
C THR A 128 5.45 -25.85 -0.35
N ARG A 129 6.05 -26.74 0.44
CA ARG A 129 6.40 -28.12 0.04
C ARG A 129 5.29 -29.12 0.36
N ASN A 130 4.47 -28.79 1.36
CA ASN A 130 3.43 -29.66 1.87
C ASN A 130 2.24 -28.87 2.43
N LYS A 131 1.18 -29.61 2.79
CA LYS A 131 -0.05 -29.00 3.33
C LYS A 131 0.16 -28.32 4.67
N ALA A 132 1.02 -28.85 5.54
CA ALA A 132 1.23 -28.27 6.88
C ALA A 132 1.86 -26.87 6.81
N GLU A 133 2.87 -26.68 5.94
CA GLU A 133 3.47 -25.37 5.68
C GLU A 133 2.44 -24.39 5.13
N LEU A 134 1.56 -24.85 4.24
CA LEU A 134 0.49 -24.01 3.68
C LEU A 134 -0.53 -23.61 4.76
N ASP A 135 -0.93 -24.57 5.63
CA ASP A 135 -1.85 -24.33 6.73
C ASP A 135 -1.26 -23.28 7.70
N GLU A 136 0.04 -23.33 7.99
CA GLU A 136 0.75 -22.37 8.82
C GLU A 136 0.77 -20.96 8.19
N ILE A 137 1.03 -20.86 6.88
CA ILE A 137 0.98 -19.57 6.18
C ILE A 137 -0.43 -18.98 6.23
N VAL A 138 -1.46 -19.79 5.99
CA VAL A 138 -2.85 -19.33 6.02
C VAL A 138 -3.23 -18.84 7.43
N GLU A 139 -2.94 -19.62 8.47
CA GLU A 139 -3.21 -19.22 9.84
C GLU A 139 -2.46 -17.93 10.20
N THR A 140 -1.16 -17.88 9.94
CA THR A 140 -0.32 -16.72 10.24
C THR A 140 -0.81 -15.46 9.53
N SER A 141 -1.18 -15.58 8.25
CA SER A 141 -1.69 -14.44 7.47
C SER A 141 -3.04 -13.95 7.97
N LEU A 142 -3.95 -14.86 8.36
CA LEU A 142 -5.24 -14.50 8.95
C LEU A 142 -5.07 -13.89 10.35
N ARG A 143 -4.10 -14.34 11.14
CA ARG A 143 -3.74 -13.74 12.44
C ARG A 143 -3.22 -12.32 12.27
N LYS A 144 -2.23 -12.12 11.35
CA LYS A 144 -1.67 -10.81 11.02
C LYS A 144 -2.74 -9.85 10.48
N ALA A 145 -3.74 -10.35 9.75
CA ALA A 145 -4.87 -9.55 9.27
C ALA A 145 -6.00 -9.37 10.30
N ALA A 146 -5.77 -9.73 11.58
CA ALA A 146 -6.74 -9.68 12.67
C ALA A 146 -8.08 -10.36 12.32
N LEU A 147 -8.08 -11.40 11.47
CA LEU A 147 -9.27 -12.11 11.02
C LEU A 147 -9.39 -13.54 11.56
N TRP A 148 -8.32 -14.10 12.14
CA TRP A 148 -8.27 -15.50 12.59
C TRP A 148 -9.39 -15.84 13.54
N ASN A 149 -9.60 -15.06 14.59
CA ASN A 149 -10.60 -15.37 15.62
C ASN A 149 -12.03 -15.42 15.08
N GLU A 150 -12.30 -14.68 14.01
CA GLU A 150 -13.61 -14.63 13.36
C GLU A 150 -13.78 -15.71 12.26
N ALA A 151 -12.67 -16.24 11.74
CA ALA A 151 -12.66 -17.12 10.57
C ALA A 151 -12.28 -18.59 10.87
N LYS A 152 -11.53 -18.86 11.96
CA LYS A 152 -10.91 -20.17 12.23
C LYS A 152 -11.87 -21.35 12.18
N ASP A 153 -13.11 -21.18 12.66
CA ASP A 153 -14.12 -22.24 12.74
C ASP A 153 -14.91 -22.40 11.42
N ARG A 154 -14.64 -21.55 10.42
CA ARG A 154 -15.34 -21.52 9.12
C ARG A 154 -14.43 -21.26 7.91
N LEU A 155 -13.20 -21.74 7.97
CA LEU A 155 -12.20 -21.53 6.92
C LEU A 155 -12.65 -22.03 5.53
N GLN A 156 -13.53 -23.02 5.49
CA GLN A 156 -14.09 -23.56 4.23
C GLN A 156 -15.33 -22.79 3.72
N SER A 157 -15.84 -21.83 4.50
CA SER A 157 -16.94 -20.97 4.06
C SER A 157 -16.49 -20.01 2.95
N PRO A 158 -17.41 -19.59 2.04
CA PRO A 158 -17.09 -18.65 0.99
C PRO A 158 -16.56 -17.31 1.55
N GLY A 159 -15.42 -16.82 1.03
CA GLY A 159 -14.87 -15.53 1.41
C GLY A 159 -15.81 -14.36 1.08
N THR A 160 -16.62 -14.49 0.06
CA THR A 160 -17.64 -13.50 -0.33
C THR A 160 -18.82 -13.38 0.65
N GLY A 161 -18.99 -14.33 1.55
CA GLY A 161 -20.04 -14.31 2.59
C GLY A 161 -19.62 -13.51 3.85
N LEU A 162 -18.41 -12.97 3.90
CA LEU A 162 -17.92 -12.13 4.99
C LEU A 162 -18.51 -10.71 4.92
N SER A 163 -18.50 -9.98 6.04
CA SER A 163 -18.82 -8.54 6.05
C SER A 163 -17.78 -7.74 5.25
N GLY A 164 -18.10 -6.50 4.86
CA GLY A 164 -17.17 -5.67 4.08
C GLY A 164 -15.80 -5.50 4.73
N GLY A 165 -15.75 -5.20 6.02
CA GLY A 165 -14.49 -5.09 6.77
C GLY A 165 -13.74 -6.42 6.89
N GLN A 166 -14.47 -7.53 7.08
CA GLN A 166 -13.87 -8.87 7.07
C GLN A 166 -13.31 -9.24 5.68
N GLN A 167 -14.04 -8.91 4.61
CA GLN A 167 -13.56 -9.11 3.23
C GLN A 167 -12.30 -8.31 2.96
N GLN A 168 -12.22 -7.06 3.44
CA GLN A 168 -11.02 -6.24 3.29
C GLN A 168 -9.82 -6.86 4.01
N ARG A 169 -10.02 -7.29 5.27
CA ARG A 169 -8.96 -7.98 6.03
C ARG A 169 -8.59 -9.33 5.38
N LEU A 170 -9.53 -10.03 4.75
CA LEU A 170 -9.22 -11.23 3.96
C LEU A 170 -8.36 -10.89 2.73
N CYS A 171 -8.64 -9.79 2.03
CA CYS A 171 -7.82 -9.33 0.90
C CYS A 171 -6.40 -8.92 1.37
N ILE A 172 -6.28 -8.33 2.56
CA ILE A 172 -4.97 -8.04 3.18
C ILE A 172 -4.25 -9.35 3.51
N ALA A 173 -4.92 -10.31 4.19
CA ALA A 173 -4.35 -11.63 4.50
C ALA A 173 -3.84 -12.33 3.23
N ARG A 174 -4.61 -12.30 2.14
CA ARG A 174 -4.21 -12.83 0.83
C ARG A 174 -2.97 -12.15 0.28
N ALA A 175 -2.89 -10.82 0.39
CA ALA A 175 -1.77 -10.06 -0.15
C ALA A 175 -0.47 -10.31 0.63
N ILE A 176 -0.54 -10.48 1.96
CA ILE A 176 0.65 -10.72 2.80
C ILE A 176 1.09 -12.19 2.86
N ALA A 177 0.24 -13.12 2.39
CA ALA A 177 0.55 -14.56 2.41
C ALA A 177 1.74 -14.97 1.53
N THR A 178 2.09 -14.16 0.54
CA THR A 178 3.30 -14.33 -0.29
C THR A 178 4.55 -13.71 0.34
N SER A 179 4.43 -13.13 1.55
CA SER A 179 5.50 -12.37 2.23
C SER A 179 6.13 -11.30 1.33
N PRO A 180 5.33 -10.36 0.80
CA PRO A 180 5.82 -9.31 -0.08
C PRO A 180 6.82 -8.40 0.66
N GLU A 181 7.61 -7.68 -0.10
CA GLU A 181 8.52 -6.65 0.43
C GLU A 181 7.81 -5.30 0.58
N VAL A 182 6.86 -5.04 -0.31
CA VAL A 182 6.05 -3.81 -0.35
C VAL A 182 4.57 -4.17 -0.42
N LEU A 183 3.73 -3.46 0.32
CA LEU A 183 2.29 -3.59 0.30
C LEU A 183 1.64 -2.27 -0.15
N LEU A 184 0.99 -2.31 -1.30
CA LEU A 184 0.25 -1.20 -1.87
C LEU A 184 -1.22 -1.28 -1.45
N MET A 185 -1.81 -0.19 -0.98
CA MET A 185 -3.21 -0.13 -0.58
C MET A 185 -3.91 1.06 -1.25
N ASP A 186 -4.85 0.79 -2.14
CA ASP A 186 -5.64 1.81 -2.83
C ASP A 186 -6.93 2.05 -2.04
N GLU A 187 -7.01 3.13 -1.27
CA GLU A 187 -8.16 3.54 -0.45
C GLU A 187 -8.76 2.41 0.42
N PRO A 188 -7.97 1.71 1.24
CA PRO A 188 -8.39 0.45 1.87
C PRO A 188 -9.56 0.56 2.85
N CYS A 189 -9.93 1.77 3.28
CA CYS A 189 -10.99 2.02 4.25
C CYS A 189 -12.20 2.77 3.68
N SER A 190 -12.20 3.14 2.39
CA SER A 190 -13.22 4.03 1.81
C SER A 190 -14.67 3.50 1.86
N ALA A 191 -14.84 2.19 1.93
CA ALA A 191 -16.15 1.51 1.97
C ALA A 191 -16.46 0.86 3.34
N LEU A 192 -15.67 1.19 4.38
CA LEU A 192 -15.79 0.57 5.70
C LEU A 192 -16.48 1.50 6.70
N ASP A 193 -17.18 0.89 7.66
CA ASP A 193 -17.68 1.60 8.84
C ASP A 193 -16.52 2.06 9.76
N PRO A 194 -16.77 2.97 10.71
CA PRO A 194 -15.72 3.51 11.58
C PRO A 194 -14.96 2.44 12.40
N ILE A 195 -15.64 1.38 12.83
CA ILE A 195 -15.03 0.31 13.64
C ILE A 195 -14.08 -0.51 12.75
N ALA A 196 -14.55 -0.94 11.58
CA ALA A 196 -13.72 -1.66 10.62
C ALA A 196 -12.56 -0.81 10.10
N THR A 197 -12.76 0.51 9.93
CA THR A 197 -11.70 1.47 9.58
C THR A 197 -10.61 1.49 10.64
N ALA A 198 -10.97 1.63 11.92
CA ALA A 198 -10.00 1.63 13.02
C ALA A 198 -9.18 0.33 13.07
N GLN A 199 -9.82 -0.82 12.86
CA GLN A 199 -9.14 -2.12 12.81
C GLN A 199 -8.14 -2.21 11.64
N VAL A 200 -8.47 -1.66 10.47
CA VAL A 200 -7.55 -1.66 9.32
C VAL A 200 -6.41 -0.67 9.53
N GLU A 201 -6.64 0.48 10.18
CA GLU A 201 -5.60 1.45 10.52
C GLU A 201 -4.60 0.87 11.52
N GLU A 202 -5.07 0.19 12.58
CA GLU A 202 -4.22 -0.50 13.55
C GLU A 202 -3.39 -1.61 12.86
N LEU A 203 -4.04 -2.38 11.99
CA LEU A 203 -3.36 -3.39 11.19
C LEU A 203 -2.26 -2.79 10.29
N ILE A 204 -2.48 -1.64 9.65
CA ILE A 204 -1.46 -0.98 8.82
C ILE A 204 -0.24 -0.60 9.67
N ASP A 205 -0.45 -0.10 10.89
CA ASP A 205 0.65 0.25 11.81
C ASP A 205 1.45 -0.98 12.24
N GLU A 206 0.80 -2.11 12.49
CA GLU A 206 1.48 -3.38 12.80
C GLU A 206 2.30 -3.91 11.60
N LEU A 207 1.71 -3.87 10.40
CA LEU A 207 2.32 -4.39 9.18
C LEU A 207 3.59 -3.64 8.76
N ARG A 208 3.72 -2.34 9.06
CA ARG A 208 4.93 -1.56 8.72
C ARG A 208 6.21 -2.09 9.37
N SER A 209 6.11 -2.85 10.44
CA SER A 209 7.28 -3.49 11.06
C SER A 209 7.93 -4.55 10.18
N GLN A 210 7.18 -5.09 9.22
CA GLN A 210 7.60 -6.18 8.33
C GLN A 210 7.66 -5.76 6.86
N PHE A 211 6.77 -4.86 6.43
CA PHE A 211 6.59 -4.45 5.04
C PHE A 211 6.74 -2.94 4.89
N SER A 212 7.24 -2.49 3.74
CA SER A 212 7.09 -1.10 3.32
C SER A 212 5.66 -0.91 2.82
N VAL A 213 4.91 0.05 3.35
CA VAL A 213 3.49 0.23 3.01
C VAL A 213 3.29 1.53 2.25
N VAL A 214 2.55 1.48 1.15
CA VAL A 214 2.10 2.68 0.42
C VAL A 214 0.58 2.69 0.40
N ILE A 215 -0.02 3.73 0.96
CA ILE A 215 -1.48 3.89 1.02
C ILE A 215 -1.93 5.10 0.22
N VAL A 216 -2.91 4.92 -0.65
CA VAL A 216 -3.70 6.02 -1.21
C VAL A 216 -4.90 6.26 -0.31
N THR A 217 -5.16 7.49 0.07
CA THR A 217 -6.35 7.84 0.84
C THR A 217 -6.85 9.25 0.54
N HIS A 218 -8.16 9.44 0.62
CA HIS A 218 -8.80 10.76 0.61
C HIS A 218 -8.99 11.31 2.03
N SER A 219 -8.81 10.48 3.06
CA SER A 219 -8.93 10.90 4.46
C SER A 219 -7.60 11.46 4.96
N MET A 220 -7.55 12.78 5.14
CA MET A 220 -6.39 13.45 5.75
C MET A 220 -6.14 12.96 7.18
N GLN A 221 -7.22 12.68 7.93
CA GLN A 221 -7.13 12.14 9.28
C GLN A 221 -6.49 10.75 9.29
N GLN A 222 -6.85 9.88 8.34
CA GLN A 222 -6.23 8.57 8.19
C GLN A 222 -4.75 8.71 7.85
N ALA A 223 -4.40 9.51 6.83
CA ALA A 223 -3.01 9.74 6.46
C ALA A 223 -2.18 10.22 7.66
N ALA A 224 -2.70 11.19 8.42
CA ALA A 224 -2.02 11.73 9.59
C ALA A 224 -1.80 10.71 10.71
N ARG A 225 -2.73 9.74 10.87
CA ARG A 225 -2.62 8.70 11.92
C ARG A 225 -1.66 7.57 11.55
N VAL A 226 -1.72 7.08 10.30
CA VAL A 226 -1.05 5.83 9.95
C VAL A 226 0.30 6.02 9.27
N SER A 227 0.59 7.19 8.67
CA SER A 227 1.80 7.35 7.85
C SER A 227 2.93 8.09 8.56
N GLN A 228 4.17 7.76 8.19
CA GLN A 228 5.38 8.49 8.57
C GLN A 228 5.78 9.50 7.51
N ARG A 229 5.43 9.22 6.23
CA ARG A 229 5.71 10.09 5.09
C ARG A 229 4.42 10.35 4.34
N THR A 230 4.27 11.57 3.82
CA THR A 230 3.09 11.96 3.03
C THR A 230 3.52 12.63 1.73
N ALA A 231 2.89 12.23 0.64
CA ALA A 231 3.06 12.77 -0.70
C ALA A 231 1.73 13.40 -1.15
N PHE A 232 1.73 14.70 -1.42
CA PHE A 232 0.58 15.42 -1.92
C PHE A 232 0.60 15.52 -3.44
N PHE A 233 -0.42 14.96 -4.10
CA PHE A 233 -0.61 14.98 -5.54
C PHE A 233 -1.68 15.99 -5.94
N HIS A 234 -1.42 16.75 -7.01
CA HIS A 234 -2.39 17.67 -7.60
C HIS A 234 -2.19 17.78 -9.12
N LEU A 235 -3.25 17.56 -9.89
CA LEU A 235 -3.28 17.68 -11.37
C LEU A 235 -2.13 16.93 -12.07
N GLY A 236 -1.84 15.72 -11.63
CA GLY A 236 -0.81 14.86 -12.18
C GLY A 236 0.62 15.14 -11.70
N HIS A 237 0.81 16.10 -10.80
CA HIS A 237 2.11 16.42 -10.22
C HIS A 237 2.21 15.96 -8.77
N LEU A 238 3.38 15.52 -8.35
CA LEU A 238 3.77 15.46 -6.95
C LEU A 238 4.17 16.87 -6.50
N VAL A 239 3.32 17.49 -5.68
CA VAL A 239 3.49 18.88 -5.24
C VAL A 239 4.43 18.99 -4.07
N GLU A 240 4.26 18.11 -3.08
CA GLU A 240 5.08 18.11 -1.89
C GLU A 240 5.21 16.69 -1.33
N TYR A 241 6.40 16.36 -0.82
CA TYR A 241 6.69 15.10 -0.16
C TYR A 241 7.56 15.34 1.06
N GLY A 242 7.19 14.78 2.20
CA GLY A 242 7.90 15.01 3.44
C GLY A 242 7.43 14.12 4.59
N GLU A 243 7.93 14.43 5.78
CA GLU A 243 7.42 13.83 7.02
C GLU A 243 5.96 14.23 7.23
N THR A 244 5.13 13.28 7.61
CA THR A 244 3.68 13.48 7.77
C THR A 244 3.37 14.64 8.72
N GLY A 245 4.05 14.68 9.87
CA GLY A 245 3.86 15.78 10.82
C GLY A 245 4.13 17.15 10.20
N GLN A 246 5.21 17.29 9.42
CA GLN A 246 5.53 18.55 8.73
C GLN A 246 4.49 18.91 7.67
N ILE A 247 4.09 17.95 6.83
CA ILE A 247 3.10 18.19 5.76
C ILE A 247 1.78 18.70 6.36
N PHE A 248 1.32 18.15 7.49
CA PHE A 248 0.04 18.51 8.10
C PHE A 248 0.09 19.77 8.99
N THR A 249 1.26 20.14 9.52
CA THR A 249 1.38 21.28 10.45
C THR A 249 2.07 22.50 9.86
N ASN A 250 3.01 22.31 8.95
CA ASN A 250 3.80 23.39 8.35
C ASN A 250 4.21 23.04 6.91
N PRO A 251 3.26 22.88 5.99
CA PRO A 251 3.54 22.60 4.58
C PRO A 251 4.32 23.74 3.93
N LYS A 252 5.20 23.39 2.98
CA LYS A 252 6.05 24.38 2.29
C LYS A 252 5.37 24.95 1.05
N ASP A 253 4.49 24.18 0.40
CA ASP A 253 3.78 24.61 -0.80
C ASP A 253 2.38 25.14 -0.42
N PRO A 254 2.00 26.36 -0.88
CA PRO A 254 0.69 26.95 -0.59
C PRO A 254 -0.50 26.09 -1.08
N ARG A 255 -0.30 25.25 -2.11
CA ARG A 255 -1.34 24.32 -2.59
C ARG A 255 -1.58 23.21 -1.59
N THR A 256 -0.51 22.71 -0.95
CA THR A 256 -0.61 21.72 0.15
C THR A 256 -1.37 22.31 1.31
N GLU A 257 -1.05 23.54 1.74
CA GLU A 257 -1.78 24.25 2.81
C GLU A 257 -3.27 24.41 2.46
N SER A 258 -3.55 24.84 1.23
CA SER A 258 -4.93 25.03 0.77
C SER A 258 -5.73 23.73 0.75
N TYR A 259 -5.10 22.59 0.40
CA TYR A 259 -5.73 21.28 0.42
C TYR A 259 -6.01 20.81 1.86
N ILE A 260 -5.01 20.89 2.74
CA ILE A 260 -5.12 20.43 4.13
C ILE A 260 -6.16 21.25 4.91
N THR A 261 -6.26 22.57 4.63
CA THR A 261 -7.24 23.46 5.26
C THR A 261 -8.64 23.40 4.61
N GLY A 262 -8.83 22.52 3.60
CA GLY A 262 -10.12 22.33 2.92
C GLY A 262 -10.53 23.50 2.00
N ARG A 263 -9.58 24.35 1.58
CA ARG A 263 -9.83 25.46 0.64
C ARG A 263 -9.88 25.00 -0.82
N ILE A 264 -9.23 23.86 -1.13
CA ILE A 264 -9.28 23.15 -2.41
C ILE A 264 -9.51 21.67 -2.16
N GLY A 265 -10.30 21.01 -3.03
CA GLY A 265 -10.60 19.57 -2.91
C GLY A 265 -11.32 19.03 -4.13
#